data_7e0b78179963575e82f51a30ee06bc8e
#
_entry.id   7e0b78179963575e82f51a30ee06bc8e
#
_cell.length_a   1.000
_cell.length_b   1.000
_cell.length_c   1.000
_cell.angle_alpha   90.00
_cell.angle_beta   90.00
_cell.angle_gamma   90.00
#
_symmetry.space_group_name_H-M   'P 1'
#
loop_
_entity.id
_entity.type
_entity.pdbx_description
1 polymer ?
#
loop_
_entity_poly.entity_id
_entity_poly.type
_entity_poly.pdbx_seq_one_letter_code
_entity_poly.pdbx_strand_id
1 'polypeptide(L)'
;REKLPYLKELGINQIQCMPVYEFQEDMGSYRNYWGYGTGYYFAPKAAYAAFDDAQTELKDLVKACHKAGIEVVLEMPFTEKILPQTALECLRFYLLEYHVDGFVVNPYNVPWDSLNADPILKGAKIFKKEEGFQNSMRRFLKGDEGMVREVIRQLCRRTPEDGCCNYITSHTGFTLCDLVSYDGKHNEANGERNQDGPDYNYSWNCGTEGPRRKRRVM
;
A
#
# COMPACT_ATOMS: atom_id res chain seq x y z
N ARG A 1 14.35 3.42 12.23
CA ARG A 1 14.39 4.55 13.18
C ARG A 1 15.25 5.71 12.64
N GLU A 2 16.40 5.46 12.06
CA GLU A 2 17.32 6.48 11.52
C GLU A 2 16.66 7.45 10.52
N LYS A 3 15.66 7.00 9.78
CA LYS A 3 14.95 7.80 8.78
C LYS A 3 13.80 8.64 9.36
N LEU A 4 13.43 8.49 10.62
CA LEU A 4 12.31 9.23 11.22
C LEU A 4 12.52 10.76 11.18
N PRO A 5 13.71 11.32 11.48
CA PRO A 5 13.94 12.76 11.35
C PRO A 5 13.71 13.26 9.91
N TYR A 6 14.20 12.52 8.92
CA TYR A 6 13.99 12.83 7.50
C TYR A 6 12.50 12.80 7.12
N LEU A 7 11.75 11.77 7.54
CA LEU A 7 10.32 11.67 7.25
C LEU A 7 9.53 12.83 7.89
N LYS A 8 9.92 13.23 9.10
CA LYS A 8 9.31 14.37 9.79
C LYS A 8 9.60 15.69 9.07
N GLU A 9 10.85 15.91 8.64
CA GLU A 9 11.25 17.10 7.87
C GLU A 9 10.49 17.17 6.53
N LEU A 10 10.26 16.01 5.89
CA LEU A 10 9.47 15.88 4.67
C LEU A 10 7.97 16.16 4.89
N GLY A 11 7.51 16.28 6.13
CA GLY A 11 6.10 16.53 6.47
C GLY A 11 5.22 15.28 6.49
N ILE A 12 5.82 14.09 6.57
CA ILE A 12 5.08 12.83 6.67
C ILE A 12 4.47 12.70 8.06
N ASN A 13 3.17 12.44 8.11
CA ASN A 13 2.42 12.22 9.34
C ASN A 13 1.91 10.77 9.50
N GLN A 14 2.04 9.95 8.45
CA GLN A 14 1.65 8.55 8.46
C GLN A 14 2.57 7.73 7.56
N ILE A 15 2.98 6.57 8.00
CA ILE A 15 3.69 5.59 7.18
C ILE A 15 2.82 4.34 6.98
N GLN A 16 2.81 3.84 5.76
CA GLN A 16 2.24 2.55 5.44
C GLN A 16 3.38 1.56 5.29
N CYS A 17 3.44 0.58 6.17
CA CYS A 17 4.41 -0.50 6.10
C CYS A 17 3.83 -1.65 5.28
N MET A 18 4.62 -2.15 4.34
CA MET A 18 4.35 -3.41 3.66
C MET A 18 4.30 -4.55 4.68
N PRO A 19 3.88 -5.77 4.29
CA PRO A 19 3.71 -6.88 5.23
C PRO A 19 4.89 -7.04 6.19
N VAL A 20 4.59 -6.96 7.49
CA VAL A 20 5.56 -7.11 8.58
C VAL A 20 5.50 -8.48 9.26
N TYR A 21 4.55 -9.34 8.85
CA TYR A 21 4.41 -10.70 9.35
C TYR A 21 5.35 -11.66 8.65
N GLU A 22 5.55 -12.84 9.22
CA GLU A 22 6.39 -13.89 8.66
C GLU A 22 5.74 -14.49 7.41
N PHE A 23 6.48 -14.53 6.31
CA PHE A 23 6.07 -15.11 5.03
C PHE A 23 7.22 -15.86 4.37
N GLN A 24 6.88 -16.76 3.45
CA GLN A 24 7.88 -17.50 2.69
C GLN A 24 8.54 -16.59 1.64
N GLU A 25 9.85 -16.43 1.74
CA GLU A 25 10.64 -15.61 0.80
C GLU A 25 11.05 -16.37 -0.46
N ASP A 26 11.48 -17.62 -0.28
CA ASP A 26 11.92 -18.46 -1.39
C ASP A 26 10.72 -19.22 -1.94
N MET A 27 10.31 -18.87 -3.14
CA MET A 27 9.23 -19.52 -3.89
C MET A 27 9.78 -20.48 -4.98
N GLY A 28 11.07 -20.76 -4.95
CA GLY A 28 11.76 -21.64 -5.88
C GLY A 28 12.10 -20.99 -7.23
N SER A 29 11.13 -20.40 -7.91
CA SER A 29 11.33 -19.73 -9.21
C SER A 29 11.58 -18.22 -9.08
N TYR A 30 11.16 -17.61 -7.98
CA TYR A 30 11.34 -16.19 -7.68
C TYR A 30 11.42 -15.98 -6.17
N ARG A 31 11.92 -14.81 -5.77
CA ARG A 31 11.94 -14.37 -4.38
C ARG A 31 10.71 -13.51 -4.08
N ASN A 32 9.91 -13.89 -3.09
CA ASN A 32 8.82 -13.09 -2.59
C ASN A 32 9.38 -11.89 -1.79
N TYR A 33 9.60 -10.79 -2.50
CA TYR A 33 10.16 -9.57 -1.92
C TYR A 33 9.14 -8.75 -1.14
N TRP A 34 7.89 -8.77 -1.59
CA TRP A 34 6.84 -7.90 -1.06
C TRP A 34 6.10 -8.47 0.15
N GLY A 35 6.19 -9.76 0.40
CA GLY A 35 5.47 -10.42 1.48
C GLY A 35 4.00 -10.71 1.18
N TYR A 36 3.59 -10.62 -0.08
CA TYR A 36 2.24 -10.99 -0.49
C TYR A 36 2.06 -12.51 -0.54
N GLY A 37 0.81 -12.95 -0.37
CA GLY A 37 0.46 -14.37 -0.34
C GLY A 37 0.23 -14.88 1.07
N THR A 38 0.36 -16.20 1.23
CA THR A 38 0.14 -16.85 2.54
C THR A 38 1.29 -16.59 3.49
N GLY A 39 0.97 -16.23 4.73
CA GLY A 39 1.96 -15.99 5.78
C GLY A 39 1.46 -16.41 7.15
N TYR A 40 2.34 -16.34 8.12
CA TYR A 40 2.04 -16.52 9.55
C TYR A 40 1.67 -15.16 10.12
N TYR A 41 0.42 -14.74 9.88
CA TYR A 41 -0.04 -13.37 10.09
C TYR A 41 0.12 -12.83 11.51
N PHE A 42 0.23 -13.68 12.55
CA PHE A 42 0.40 -13.26 13.93
C PHE A 42 1.88 -13.17 14.37
N ALA A 43 2.82 -13.51 13.51
CA ALA A 43 4.24 -13.50 13.83
C ALA A 43 4.95 -12.39 13.06
N PRO A 44 5.51 -11.37 13.69
CA PRO A 44 6.40 -10.42 13.04
C PRO A 44 7.59 -11.10 12.39
N LYS A 45 8.00 -10.59 11.23
CA LYS A 45 9.04 -11.20 10.41
C LYS A 45 10.41 -11.12 11.08
N ALA A 46 10.96 -12.28 11.44
CA ALA A 46 12.25 -12.39 12.12
C ALA A 46 13.41 -11.77 11.33
N ALA A 47 13.38 -11.89 9.99
CA ALA A 47 14.42 -11.34 9.12
C ALA A 47 14.47 -9.79 9.11
N TYR A 48 13.46 -9.11 9.63
CA TYR A 48 13.45 -7.65 9.73
C TYR A 48 14.01 -7.14 11.06
N ALA A 49 14.23 -8.01 12.04
CA ALA A 49 14.89 -7.66 13.28
C ALA A 49 16.39 -7.43 13.06
N ALA A 50 16.93 -6.38 13.71
CA ALA A 50 18.34 -6.02 13.58
C ALA A 50 19.21 -6.72 14.62
N PHE A 51 18.70 -6.93 15.82
CA PHE A 51 19.51 -7.40 16.95
C PHE A 51 18.89 -8.55 17.75
N ASP A 52 17.56 -8.56 17.91
CA ASP A 52 16.91 -9.45 18.84
C ASP A 52 15.58 -10.00 18.34
N ASP A 53 14.57 -9.84 19.16
CA ASP A 53 13.23 -10.30 18.98
C ASP A 53 12.44 -9.32 18.08
N ALA A 54 11.94 -9.83 16.97
CA ALA A 54 11.17 -9.06 16.00
C ALA A 54 9.92 -8.40 16.62
N GLN A 55 9.32 -9.01 17.64
CA GLN A 55 8.15 -8.46 18.32
C GLN A 55 8.53 -7.19 19.08
N THR A 56 9.59 -7.23 19.86
CA THR A 56 10.10 -6.08 20.62
C THR A 56 10.54 -4.96 19.68
N GLU A 57 11.27 -5.29 18.61
CA GLU A 57 11.73 -4.27 17.66
C GLU A 57 10.57 -3.60 16.89
N LEU A 58 9.53 -4.33 16.54
CA LEU A 58 8.34 -3.75 15.92
C LEU A 58 7.60 -2.82 16.88
N LYS A 59 7.40 -3.22 18.15
CA LYS A 59 6.81 -2.36 19.19
C LYS A 59 7.61 -1.07 19.38
N ASP A 60 8.92 -1.20 19.41
CA ASP A 60 9.81 -0.06 19.53
C ASP A 60 9.82 0.85 18.32
N LEU A 61 9.62 0.31 17.11
CA LEU A 61 9.45 1.10 15.90
C LEU A 61 8.18 1.92 15.97
N VAL A 62 7.03 1.30 16.29
CA VAL A 62 5.74 1.99 16.43
C VAL A 62 5.84 3.10 17.48
N LYS A 63 6.40 2.79 18.67
CA LYS A 63 6.63 3.77 19.73
C LYS A 63 7.51 4.95 19.28
N ALA A 64 8.54 4.69 18.47
CA ALA A 64 9.40 5.74 17.95
C ALA A 64 8.68 6.61 16.92
N CYS A 65 7.86 6.02 16.07
CA CYS A 65 7.00 6.74 15.12
C CYS A 65 6.02 7.65 15.85
N HIS A 66 5.30 7.13 16.86
CA HIS A 66 4.36 7.92 17.67
C HIS A 66 5.03 9.09 18.38
N LYS A 67 6.24 8.89 18.95
CA LYS A 67 7.02 9.99 19.52
C LYS A 67 7.41 11.07 18.51
N ALA A 68 7.54 10.70 17.25
CA ALA A 68 7.81 11.64 16.16
C ALA A 68 6.53 12.30 15.60
N GLY A 69 5.33 11.90 16.07
CA GLY A 69 4.05 12.34 15.56
C GLY A 69 3.68 11.69 14.21
N ILE A 70 4.19 10.47 13.98
CA ILE A 70 3.96 9.69 12.76
C ILE A 70 3.13 8.47 13.11
N GLU A 71 2.00 8.30 12.46
CA GLU A 71 1.15 7.12 12.57
C GLU A 71 1.71 5.94 11.78
N VAL A 72 1.39 4.72 12.22
CA VAL A 72 1.82 3.48 11.59
C VAL A 72 0.60 2.70 11.11
N VAL A 73 0.53 2.48 9.81
CA VAL A 73 -0.50 1.66 9.16
C VAL A 73 0.17 0.44 8.55
N LEU A 74 -0.39 -0.75 8.76
CA LEU A 74 0.13 -1.99 8.21
C LEU A 74 -0.66 -2.44 7.00
N GLU A 75 0.03 -2.85 5.94
CA GLU A 75 -0.60 -3.55 4.84
C GLU A 75 -0.79 -5.03 5.19
N MET A 76 -2.06 -5.46 5.20
CA MET A 76 -2.46 -6.83 5.54
C MET A 76 -3.19 -7.46 4.33
N PRO A 77 -2.45 -7.91 3.32
CA PRO A 77 -3.00 -8.47 2.09
C PRO A 77 -3.40 -9.93 2.31
N PHE A 78 -4.40 -10.15 3.15
CA PHE A 78 -4.93 -11.49 3.40
C PHE A 78 -5.29 -12.18 2.09
N THR A 79 -5.01 -13.48 2.00
CA THR A 79 -5.43 -14.29 0.86
C THR A 79 -6.89 -14.68 1.00
N GLU A 80 -7.54 -15.03 -0.10
CA GLU A 80 -8.92 -15.55 -0.13
C GLU A 80 -9.12 -16.82 0.71
N LYS A 81 -8.02 -17.50 1.09
CA LYS A 81 -8.04 -18.73 1.90
C LYS A 81 -8.11 -18.48 3.41
N ILE A 82 -7.94 -17.22 3.85
CA ILE A 82 -8.04 -16.94 5.28
C ILE A 82 -9.48 -17.03 5.76
N LEU A 83 -9.66 -17.60 6.96
CA LEU A 83 -10.98 -17.56 7.59
C LEU A 83 -11.31 -16.12 8.02
N PRO A 84 -12.53 -15.64 7.77
CA PRO A 84 -12.93 -14.28 8.12
C PRO A 84 -12.67 -13.92 9.58
N GLN A 85 -12.95 -14.84 10.49
CA GLN A 85 -12.68 -14.65 11.92
C GLN A 85 -11.19 -14.49 12.22
N THR A 86 -10.34 -15.26 11.58
CA THR A 86 -8.87 -15.18 11.74
C THR A 86 -8.34 -13.83 11.26
N ALA A 87 -8.89 -13.28 10.18
CA ALA A 87 -8.53 -11.95 9.71
C ALA A 87 -8.86 -10.87 10.76
N LEU A 88 -10.08 -10.90 11.34
CA LEU A 88 -10.46 -9.96 12.40
C LEU A 88 -9.57 -10.08 13.65
N GLU A 89 -9.30 -11.31 14.09
CA GLU A 89 -8.43 -11.55 15.25
C GLU A 89 -7.00 -11.06 15.01
N CYS A 90 -6.51 -11.23 13.79
CA CYS A 90 -5.19 -10.72 13.42
C CYS A 90 -5.12 -9.18 13.47
N LEU A 91 -6.13 -8.49 12.93
CA LEU A 91 -6.18 -7.03 13.00
C LEU A 91 -6.28 -6.52 14.45
N ARG A 92 -7.11 -7.16 15.28
CA ARG A 92 -7.19 -6.87 16.73
C ARG A 92 -5.86 -7.09 17.43
N PHE A 93 -5.16 -8.18 17.10
CA PHE A 93 -3.85 -8.50 17.68
C PHE A 93 -2.83 -7.39 17.42
N TYR A 94 -2.66 -6.93 16.19
CA TYR A 94 -1.74 -5.84 15.90
C TYR A 94 -2.15 -4.50 16.50
N LEU A 95 -3.46 -4.22 16.54
CA LEU A 95 -3.96 -3.00 17.16
C LEU A 95 -3.69 -2.98 18.68
N LEU A 96 -3.99 -4.07 19.36
CA LEU A 96 -3.88 -4.15 20.83
C LEU A 96 -2.46 -4.40 21.32
N GLU A 97 -1.70 -5.23 20.61
CA GLU A 97 -0.37 -5.66 21.05
C GLU A 97 0.74 -4.72 20.56
N TYR A 98 0.59 -4.16 19.36
CA TYR A 98 1.62 -3.30 18.76
C TYR A 98 1.20 -1.83 18.69
N HIS A 99 -0.05 -1.53 19.01
CA HIS A 99 -0.60 -0.17 18.99
C HIS A 99 -0.46 0.53 17.63
N VAL A 100 -0.61 -0.21 16.53
CA VAL A 100 -0.65 0.39 15.20
C VAL A 100 -1.93 1.22 15.03
N ASP A 101 -1.90 2.22 14.16
CA ASP A 101 -3.02 3.16 13.99
C ASP A 101 -4.05 2.69 12.97
N GLY A 102 -3.68 1.71 12.13
CA GLY A 102 -4.59 1.21 11.13
C GLY A 102 -4.02 0.16 10.20
N PHE A 103 -4.82 -0.14 9.17
CA PHE A 103 -4.52 -1.21 8.23
C PHE A 103 -4.92 -0.83 6.80
N VAL A 104 -4.20 -1.35 5.83
CA VAL A 104 -4.63 -1.42 4.43
C VAL A 104 -4.96 -2.87 4.13
N VAL A 105 -6.20 -3.15 3.72
CA VAL A 105 -6.70 -4.50 3.48
C VAL A 105 -7.31 -4.63 2.09
N ASN A 106 -7.29 -5.84 1.54
CA ASN A 106 -8.09 -6.16 0.38
C ASN A 106 -9.56 -6.36 0.83
N PRO A 107 -10.52 -5.51 0.39
CA PRO A 107 -11.90 -5.58 0.85
C PRO A 107 -12.62 -6.89 0.50
N TYR A 108 -12.12 -7.65 -0.48
CA TYR A 108 -12.68 -8.95 -0.88
C TYR A 108 -12.26 -10.10 0.02
N ASN A 109 -11.17 -9.93 0.79
CA ASN A 109 -10.59 -10.97 1.63
C ASN A 109 -10.89 -10.78 3.12
N VAL A 110 -11.66 -9.76 3.48
CA VAL A 110 -12.05 -9.48 4.87
C VAL A 110 -13.56 -9.34 5.00
N PRO A 111 -14.16 -9.74 6.13
CA PRO A 111 -15.60 -9.57 6.36
C PRO A 111 -15.90 -8.11 6.73
N TRP A 112 -16.06 -7.26 5.72
CA TRP A 112 -16.13 -5.80 5.88
C TRP A 112 -17.19 -5.34 6.87
N ASP A 113 -18.39 -5.93 6.83
CA ASP A 113 -19.47 -5.58 7.74
C ASP A 113 -19.13 -5.93 9.20
N SER A 114 -18.53 -7.10 9.42
CA SER A 114 -18.09 -7.51 10.74
C SER A 114 -16.94 -6.64 11.26
N LEU A 115 -16.05 -6.21 10.38
CA LEU A 115 -14.95 -5.32 10.69
C LEU A 115 -15.45 -3.95 11.16
N ASN A 116 -16.40 -3.35 10.44
CA ASN A 116 -17.02 -2.07 10.80
C ASN A 116 -17.85 -2.13 12.08
N ALA A 117 -18.43 -3.29 12.38
CA ALA A 117 -19.21 -3.51 13.60
C ALA A 117 -18.34 -3.85 14.82
N ASP A 118 -17.06 -4.14 14.61
CA ASP A 118 -16.16 -4.56 15.67
C ASP A 118 -15.84 -3.41 16.64
N PRO A 119 -16.11 -3.55 17.94
CA PRO A 119 -15.92 -2.47 18.90
C PRO A 119 -14.45 -2.08 19.10
N ILE A 120 -13.49 -3.00 18.84
CA ILE A 120 -12.06 -2.75 18.98
C ILE A 120 -11.53 -2.08 17.70
N LEU A 121 -11.91 -2.59 16.54
CA LEU A 121 -11.42 -2.10 15.25
C LEU A 121 -12.09 -0.80 14.79
N LYS A 122 -13.25 -0.46 15.35
CA LYS A 122 -14.00 0.77 15.00
C LYS A 122 -13.19 2.07 15.16
N GLY A 123 -12.20 2.08 16.07
CA GLY A 123 -11.31 3.23 16.27
C GLY A 123 -10.07 3.25 15.38
N ALA A 124 -9.78 2.17 14.67
CA ALA A 124 -8.64 2.05 13.80
C ALA A 124 -8.91 2.63 12.40
N LYS A 125 -7.89 3.14 11.75
CA LYS A 125 -7.96 3.58 10.35
C LYS A 125 -7.88 2.35 9.44
N ILE A 126 -8.97 2.01 8.75
CA ILE A 126 -8.98 0.85 7.86
C ILE A 126 -9.20 1.31 6.44
N PHE A 127 -8.18 1.11 5.61
CA PHE A 127 -8.16 1.52 4.23
C PHE A 127 -8.36 0.31 3.30
N LYS A 128 -9.18 0.50 2.28
CA LYS A 128 -9.34 -0.44 1.18
C LYS A 128 -8.25 -0.23 0.14
N LYS A 129 -7.61 -1.29 -0.29
CA LYS A 129 -6.73 -1.24 -1.45
C LYS A 129 -7.57 -1.17 -2.72
N GLU A 130 -7.81 0.03 -3.23
CA GLU A 130 -8.60 0.31 -4.43
C GLU A 130 -7.83 1.22 -5.39
N GLU A 131 -7.90 0.92 -6.68
CA GLU A 131 -7.22 1.69 -7.75
C GLU A 131 -8.14 2.70 -8.45
N GLY A 132 -9.40 2.79 -8.05
CA GLY A 132 -10.41 3.62 -8.72
C GLY A 132 -10.03 5.09 -8.81
N PHE A 133 -9.56 5.67 -7.71
CA PHE A 133 -9.10 7.05 -7.67
C PHE A 133 -7.88 7.27 -8.57
N GLN A 134 -6.88 6.41 -8.46
CA GLN A 134 -5.65 6.45 -9.25
C GLN A 134 -5.96 6.49 -10.75
N ASN A 135 -6.78 5.55 -11.22
CA ASN A 135 -7.10 5.41 -12.64
C ASN A 135 -7.92 6.58 -13.17
N SER A 136 -8.93 7.03 -12.41
CA SER A 136 -9.76 8.17 -12.77
C SER A 136 -8.94 9.46 -12.85
N MET A 137 -8.06 9.68 -11.88
CA MET A 137 -7.22 10.87 -11.82
C MET A 137 -6.18 10.92 -12.94
N ARG A 138 -5.54 9.78 -13.26
CA ARG A 138 -4.60 9.67 -14.38
C ARG A 138 -5.28 10.01 -15.71
N ARG A 139 -6.45 9.45 -15.95
CA ARG A 139 -7.27 9.72 -17.16
C ARG A 139 -7.70 11.17 -17.24
N PHE A 140 -8.11 11.76 -16.12
CA PHE A 140 -8.47 13.18 -16.07
C PHE A 140 -7.29 14.09 -16.39
N LEU A 141 -6.12 13.84 -15.77
CA LEU A 141 -4.90 14.63 -16.00
C LEU A 141 -4.35 14.46 -17.41
N LYS A 142 -4.58 13.31 -18.03
CA LYS A 142 -4.28 13.06 -19.44
C LYS A 142 -5.18 13.86 -20.40
N GLY A 143 -6.39 14.23 -19.96
CA GLY A 143 -7.37 14.96 -20.74
C GLY A 143 -8.44 14.08 -21.40
N ASP A 144 -8.67 12.86 -20.90
CA ASP A 144 -9.74 12.00 -21.39
C ASP A 144 -11.11 12.67 -21.18
N GLU A 145 -11.96 12.63 -22.19
CA GLU A 145 -13.30 13.21 -22.13
C GLU A 145 -14.18 12.52 -21.07
N GLY A 146 -15.13 13.26 -20.50
CA GLY A 146 -16.13 12.74 -19.58
C GLY A 146 -15.62 12.44 -18.17
N MET A 147 -14.35 12.65 -17.85
CA MET A 147 -13.76 12.29 -16.55
C MET A 147 -14.12 13.25 -15.41
N VAL A 148 -14.61 14.46 -15.68
CA VAL A 148 -14.89 15.49 -14.65
C VAL A 148 -15.85 14.98 -13.57
N ARG A 149 -16.99 14.39 -13.98
CA ARG A 149 -18.00 13.87 -13.03
C ARG A 149 -17.42 12.78 -12.13
N GLU A 150 -16.64 11.86 -12.71
CA GLU A 150 -16.03 10.76 -11.98
C GLU A 150 -14.99 11.28 -10.97
N VAL A 151 -14.16 12.23 -11.37
CA VAL A 151 -13.16 12.84 -10.47
C VAL A 151 -13.84 13.58 -9.33
N ILE A 152 -14.89 14.38 -9.61
CA ILE A 152 -15.66 15.04 -8.55
C ILE A 152 -16.23 14.01 -7.58
N ARG A 153 -16.83 12.93 -8.08
CA ARG A 153 -17.36 11.84 -7.24
C ARG A 153 -16.28 11.24 -6.34
N GLN A 154 -15.09 10.97 -6.89
CA GLN A 154 -13.97 10.41 -6.14
C GLN A 154 -13.42 11.39 -5.07
N LEU A 155 -13.30 12.67 -5.41
CA LEU A 155 -12.83 13.70 -4.46
C LEU A 155 -13.83 13.99 -3.35
N CYS A 156 -15.13 13.84 -3.61
CA CYS A 156 -16.19 14.07 -2.63
C CYS A 156 -16.46 12.85 -1.73
N ARG A 157 -15.80 11.71 -1.94
CA ARG A 157 -15.91 10.55 -1.06
C ARG A 157 -15.38 10.91 0.33
N ARG A 158 -16.13 10.53 1.36
CA ARG A 158 -15.71 10.72 2.75
C ARG A 158 -14.82 9.55 3.17
N THR A 159 -13.53 9.75 3.05
CA THR A 159 -12.51 8.70 3.27
C THR A 159 -12.62 7.95 4.61
N PRO A 160 -12.94 8.56 5.76
CA PRO A 160 -13.06 7.81 7.00
C PRO A 160 -14.18 6.75 6.99
N GLU A 161 -15.32 7.05 6.36
CA GLU A 161 -16.48 6.15 6.30
C GLU A 161 -16.32 5.10 5.20
N ASP A 162 -15.73 5.50 4.06
CA ASP A 162 -15.55 4.63 2.91
C ASP A 162 -14.28 3.77 2.99
N GLY A 163 -13.34 4.10 3.86
CA GLY A 163 -12.04 3.44 3.97
C GLY A 163 -11.18 3.59 2.72
N CYS A 164 -11.36 4.66 1.93
CA CYS A 164 -10.62 4.85 0.68
C CYS A 164 -9.34 5.63 0.90
N CYS A 165 -8.27 5.22 0.22
CA CYS A 165 -7.00 5.91 0.17
C CYS A 165 -6.79 6.50 -1.23
N ASN A 166 -6.59 7.83 -1.30
CA ASN A 166 -6.39 8.53 -2.56
C ASN A 166 -4.90 8.60 -2.89
N TYR A 167 -4.47 8.02 -4.00
CA TYR A 167 -3.09 8.05 -4.47
C TYR A 167 -3.04 8.05 -6.00
N ILE A 168 -1.95 8.56 -6.57
CA ILE A 168 -1.72 8.60 -8.03
C ILE A 168 -0.86 7.43 -8.49
N THR A 169 0.08 7.00 -7.66
CA THR A 169 0.97 5.87 -7.92
C THR A 169 1.22 5.08 -6.65
N SER A 170 1.59 3.82 -6.80
CA SER A 170 1.93 2.92 -5.70
C SER A 170 3.16 2.09 -6.07
N HIS A 171 3.66 1.31 -5.12
CA HIS A 171 4.80 0.41 -5.32
C HIS A 171 4.50 -0.78 -6.27
N THR A 172 3.23 -1.05 -6.58
CA THR A 172 2.81 -2.16 -7.45
C THR A 172 2.60 -1.77 -8.89
N GLY A 173 2.89 -0.53 -9.29
CA GLY A 173 2.64 -0.03 -10.63
C GLY A 173 3.78 0.85 -11.14
N PHE A 174 3.44 1.69 -12.10
CA PHE A 174 4.38 2.63 -12.70
C PHE A 174 4.88 3.65 -11.68
N THR A 175 6.18 3.95 -11.72
CA THR A 175 6.75 5.10 -11.00
C THR A 175 6.20 6.42 -11.57
N LEU A 176 6.35 7.54 -10.85
CA LEU A 176 5.94 8.84 -11.37
C LEU A 176 6.66 9.22 -12.68
N CYS A 177 7.90 8.78 -12.84
CA CYS A 177 8.65 8.99 -14.07
C CYS A 177 8.08 8.17 -15.22
N ASP A 178 7.79 6.89 -14.97
CA ASP A 178 7.31 5.96 -15.99
C ASP A 178 5.89 6.31 -16.45
N LEU A 179 5.04 6.82 -15.56
CA LEU A 179 3.70 7.29 -15.88
C LEU A 179 3.65 8.28 -17.04
N VAL A 180 4.69 9.09 -17.22
CA VAL A 180 4.76 10.13 -18.25
C VAL A 180 5.82 9.85 -19.30
N SER A 181 6.43 8.67 -19.26
CA SER A 181 7.49 8.25 -20.17
C SER A 181 7.12 7.05 -21.03
N TYR A 182 6.20 6.20 -20.55
CA TYR A 182 5.85 4.95 -21.21
C TYR A 182 4.34 4.77 -21.28
N ASP A 183 3.83 4.25 -22.39
CA ASP A 183 2.43 3.87 -22.51
C ASP A 183 2.16 2.45 -21.97
N GLY A 184 3.14 1.58 -22.05
CA GLY A 184 3.11 0.21 -21.49
C GLY A 184 4.27 -0.05 -20.54
N LYS A 185 4.20 -1.18 -19.81
CA LYS A 185 5.28 -1.61 -18.90
C LYS A 185 6.48 -2.14 -19.66
N HIS A 186 7.67 -1.91 -19.10
CA HIS A 186 8.97 -2.38 -19.59
C HIS A 186 9.76 -3.04 -18.47
N ASN A 187 9.31 -4.23 -18.05
CA ASN A 187 9.88 -4.99 -16.92
C ASN A 187 10.69 -6.21 -17.39
N GLU A 188 11.15 -6.24 -18.65
CA GLU A 188 11.84 -7.39 -19.24
C GLU A 188 13.13 -7.75 -18.48
N ALA A 189 13.78 -6.75 -17.89
CA ALA A 189 15.07 -6.91 -17.21
C ALA A 189 14.98 -7.51 -15.80
N ASN A 190 13.78 -7.62 -15.22
CA ASN A 190 13.62 -8.08 -13.82
C ASN A 190 13.53 -9.62 -13.68
N GLY A 191 13.52 -10.35 -14.76
CA GLY A 191 13.43 -11.82 -14.76
C GLY A 191 12.02 -12.40 -14.76
N GLU A 192 10.97 -11.58 -14.63
CA GLU A 192 9.56 -11.98 -14.62
C GLU A 192 8.92 -12.00 -16.01
N ARG A 193 9.74 -11.88 -17.07
CA ARG A 193 9.30 -11.90 -18.49
C ARG A 193 8.23 -10.86 -18.80
N ASN A 194 8.27 -9.69 -18.15
CA ASN A 194 7.31 -8.61 -18.29
C ASN A 194 5.86 -9.02 -17.91
N GLN A 195 5.69 -10.02 -17.03
CA GLN A 195 4.36 -10.48 -16.59
C GLN A 195 3.89 -9.85 -15.28
N ASP A 196 4.79 -9.21 -14.55
CA ASP A 196 4.51 -8.50 -13.31
C ASP A 196 3.94 -7.10 -13.55
N GLY A 197 3.20 -6.60 -12.57
CA GLY A 197 2.59 -5.28 -12.60
C GLY A 197 1.46 -5.10 -13.64
N PRO A 198 0.75 -3.98 -13.61
CA PRO A 198 -0.34 -3.69 -14.54
C PRO A 198 0.17 -3.36 -15.94
N ASP A 199 -0.55 -3.84 -16.96
CA ASP A 199 -0.24 -3.54 -18.37
C ASP A 199 -0.59 -2.10 -18.75
N TYR A 200 -1.60 -1.53 -18.11
CA TYR A 200 -2.15 -0.22 -18.46
C TYR A 200 -1.66 0.87 -17.53
N ASN A 201 -1.13 1.90 -18.13
CA ASN A 201 -0.67 3.09 -17.44
C ASN A 201 -1.83 4.07 -17.10
N TYR A 202 -2.85 4.19 -17.96
CA TYR A 202 -3.92 5.20 -17.87
C TYR A 202 -3.44 6.67 -17.93
N SER A 203 -2.17 6.91 -18.14
CA SER A 203 -1.56 8.21 -18.37
C SER A 203 -1.12 8.35 -19.82
N TRP A 204 -0.19 9.24 -20.11
CA TRP A 204 0.28 9.49 -21.48
C TRP A 204 1.76 9.87 -21.48
N ASN A 205 2.52 9.26 -22.39
CA ASN A 205 3.94 9.55 -22.60
C ASN A 205 4.20 10.84 -23.40
N CYS A 206 3.15 11.64 -23.66
CA CYS A 206 3.21 12.86 -24.47
C CYS A 206 3.76 12.63 -25.90
N GLY A 207 3.42 11.47 -26.49
CA GLY A 207 3.74 11.11 -27.87
C GLY A 207 5.15 10.62 -28.10
N THR A 208 5.89 10.24 -27.05
CA THR A 208 7.22 9.66 -27.21
C THR A 208 7.56 8.70 -26.09
N GLU A 209 7.84 7.48 -26.48
CA GLU A 209 8.23 6.39 -25.59
C GLU A 209 9.64 6.60 -25.03
N GLY A 210 9.80 6.33 -23.72
CA GLY A 210 11.06 6.38 -23.01
C GLY A 210 11.41 7.69 -22.31
N PRO A 211 12.41 7.66 -21.40
CA PRO A 211 12.80 8.82 -20.61
C PRO A 211 13.54 9.86 -21.46
N ARG A 212 13.02 11.08 -21.49
CA ARG A 212 13.68 12.21 -22.16
C ARG A 212 14.54 13.02 -21.19
N ARG A 213 15.83 13.16 -21.48
CA ARG A 213 16.78 13.97 -20.70
C ARG A 213 16.49 15.49 -20.69
N LYS A 214 15.71 16.01 -21.64
CA LYS A 214 15.34 17.44 -21.72
C LYS A 214 13.96 17.56 -22.32
N ARG A 215 12.91 17.61 -21.50
CA ARG A 215 11.65 18.21 -21.93
C ARG A 215 11.79 19.73 -21.83
N ARG A 216 11.89 20.42 -22.95
CA ARG A 216 11.53 21.84 -23.00
C ARG A 216 10.01 21.87 -22.77
N VAL A 217 9.59 22.43 -21.64
CA VAL A 217 8.22 22.86 -21.46
C VAL A 217 7.99 23.94 -22.52
N MET A 218 7.13 23.65 -23.49
CA MET A 218 6.57 24.70 -24.36
C MET A 218 5.42 25.36 -23.64
#